data_504159c8aa5822ec75df736a4d42f963
#
_entry.id   504159c8aa5822ec75df736a4d42f963
#
_cell.length_a   1.000
_cell.length_b   1.000
_cell.length_c   1.000
_cell.angle_alpha   90.00
_cell.angle_beta   90.00
_cell.angle_gamma   90.00
#
_symmetry.space_group_name_H-M   'P 1'
#
loop_
_entity.id
_entity.type
_entity.pdbx_description
1 polymer ?
#
loop_
_entity_poly.entity_id
_entity_poly.type
_entity_poly.pdbx_seq_one_letter_code
_entity_poly.pdbx_strand_id
1 'polypeptide(L)'
;MTASRQAYIDKYAEYAMEQMRRYGIPASVTLAQGIIESAEGKSMLSRTANNHFGVKGEFNGQYVRADDDKPNEKFKKYDNVGQSYEDHSKVLMADRYQKYTRNLSPDDYKGWAAGIKAGGYATAKNYVGTIVGVIEGANLQKYDQMVIEQAKREGKKIGTTDYRKGDVSATPATAVTAKPTPNGLYSLPLKRDEFMLVTSPYGNRRDPMDHSRTQFHKGIDISCKNEALLATENNGKVVGVNHNANTGGGKSVTIEYNREDGSKYQATYMHMSSIDVKVGDAVNAGQKIGVSGNTGTRTTGPHLHFEVKTVASDGTKRNIDPAAYIAEISQKGGLSQQLLHNGKDLLASYKAANPVTQETVAAQQQIDTNMSPDDWMKKLLSSEDSGVGIGNSADPIMEMAMTMFTSLMALAVQIDNKTEEQ
;
A
#
# COMPACT_ATOMS: atom_id res chain seq x y z
N MET A 1 -10.40 18.01 15.46
CA MET A 1 -9.27 17.29 14.81
C MET A 1 -8.62 18.22 13.79
N THR A 2 -7.29 18.42 13.83
CA THR A 2 -6.55 19.21 12.82
C THR A 2 -6.28 18.38 11.57
N ALA A 3 -6.13 19.05 10.40
CA ALA A 3 -5.77 18.36 9.15
C ALA A 3 -4.41 17.62 9.26
N SER A 4 -3.45 18.23 9.96
CA SER A 4 -2.13 17.64 10.22
C SER A 4 -2.21 16.34 11.03
N ARG A 5 -3.01 16.36 12.10
CA ARG A 5 -3.21 15.16 12.94
C ARG A 5 -3.89 14.05 12.17
N GLN A 6 -4.90 14.38 11.37
CA GLN A 6 -5.55 13.38 10.52
C GLN A 6 -4.56 12.77 9.52
N ALA A 7 -3.72 13.59 8.86
CA ALA A 7 -2.71 13.10 7.95
C ALA A 7 -1.69 12.16 8.63
N TYR A 8 -1.29 12.48 9.87
CA TYR A 8 -0.44 11.59 10.67
C TYR A 8 -1.13 10.25 10.94
N ILE A 9 -2.38 10.27 11.37
CA ILE A 9 -3.15 9.06 11.66
C ILE A 9 -3.30 8.20 10.40
N ASP A 10 -3.69 8.80 9.28
CA ASP A 10 -3.88 8.09 8.00
C ASP A 10 -2.58 7.43 7.51
N LYS A 11 -1.44 8.05 7.80
CA LYS A 11 -0.14 7.54 7.40
C LYS A 11 0.39 6.43 8.32
N TYR A 12 0.09 6.49 9.63
CA TYR A 12 0.78 5.65 10.62
C TYR A 12 -0.13 4.71 11.43
N ALA A 13 -1.45 4.74 11.21
CA ALA A 13 -2.37 3.88 11.96
C ALA A 13 -2.06 2.39 11.82
N GLU A 14 -1.68 1.93 10.62
CA GLU A 14 -1.39 0.52 10.41
C GLU A 14 -0.15 0.06 11.18
N TYR A 15 0.89 0.88 11.30
CA TYR A 15 2.03 0.55 12.14
C TYR A 15 1.61 0.33 13.60
N ALA A 16 0.73 1.20 14.12
CA ALA A 16 0.25 1.05 15.49
C ALA A 16 -0.65 -0.19 15.67
N MET A 17 -1.51 -0.48 14.70
CA MET A 17 -2.34 -1.70 14.70
C MET A 17 -1.47 -2.97 14.63
N GLU A 18 -0.39 -2.96 13.85
CA GLU A 18 0.56 -4.06 13.79
C GLU A 18 1.26 -4.27 15.14
N GLN A 19 1.65 -3.18 15.83
CA GLN A 19 2.22 -3.30 17.17
C GLN A 19 1.21 -3.87 18.17
N MET A 20 -0.06 -3.50 18.08
CA MET A 20 -1.10 -4.08 18.90
C MET A 20 -1.26 -5.58 18.64
N ARG A 21 -1.31 -6.02 17.38
CA ARG A 21 -1.35 -7.46 17.04
C ARG A 21 -0.19 -8.23 17.67
N ARG A 22 1.02 -7.71 17.57
CA ARG A 22 2.26 -8.40 17.97
C ARG A 22 2.56 -8.33 19.48
N TYR A 23 2.27 -7.20 20.10
CA TYR A 23 2.69 -6.90 21.47
C TYR A 23 1.53 -6.70 22.44
N GLY A 24 0.30 -6.56 21.96
CA GLY A 24 -0.88 -6.31 22.81
C GLY A 24 -1.02 -4.87 23.30
N ILE A 25 -0.13 -3.97 22.88
CA ILE A 25 -0.19 -2.55 23.22
C ILE A 25 -1.32 -1.93 22.40
N PRO A 26 -2.32 -1.21 23.00
CA PRO A 26 -3.39 -0.61 22.23
C PRO A 26 -2.85 0.27 21.10
N ALA A 27 -3.38 0.10 19.89
CA ALA A 27 -3.00 0.92 18.73
C ALA A 27 -3.26 2.40 18.98
N SER A 28 -4.37 2.70 19.69
CA SER A 28 -4.73 4.05 20.11
C SER A 28 -3.66 4.71 20.98
N VAL A 29 -3.07 3.96 21.94
CA VAL A 29 -2.00 4.47 22.83
C VAL A 29 -0.73 4.75 22.01
N THR A 30 -0.32 3.80 21.18
CA THR A 30 0.86 3.95 20.31
C THR A 30 0.71 5.15 19.37
N LEU A 31 -0.46 5.31 18.74
CA LEU A 31 -0.75 6.47 17.88
C LEU A 31 -0.72 7.78 18.64
N ALA A 32 -1.34 7.85 19.83
CA ALA A 32 -1.37 9.07 20.63
C ALA A 32 0.03 9.49 21.07
N GLN A 33 0.87 8.54 21.48
CA GLN A 33 2.28 8.81 21.77
C GLN A 33 3.02 9.32 20.54
N GLY A 34 2.88 8.64 19.39
CA GLY A 34 3.53 9.05 18.14
C GLY A 34 3.09 10.46 17.68
N ILE A 35 1.80 10.81 17.81
CA ILE A 35 1.29 12.16 17.52
C ILE A 35 1.98 13.22 18.38
N ILE A 36 2.10 12.97 19.68
CA ILE A 36 2.66 13.93 20.64
C ILE A 36 4.17 14.03 20.48
N GLU A 37 4.88 12.91 20.54
CA GLU A 37 6.36 12.85 20.56
C GLU A 37 6.97 13.31 19.22
N SER A 38 6.28 13.05 18.10
CA SER A 38 6.77 13.48 16.78
C SER A 38 6.27 14.85 16.35
N ALA A 39 5.46 15.55 17.16
CA ALA A 39 4.73 16.76 16.75
C ALA A 39 3.94 16.52 15.45
N GLU A 40 3.14 15.44 15.40
CA GLU A 40 2.38 15.03 14.21
C GLU A 40 3.30 14.74 13.00
N GLY A 41 4.48 14.14 13.25
CA GLY A 41 5.48 13.82 12.22
C GLY A 41 6.32 14.99 11.74
N LYS A 42 6.27 16.14 12.43
CA LYS A 42 6.99 17.37 12.03
C LYS A 42 8.29 17.59 12.81
N SER A 43 8.54 16.83 13.88
CA SER A 43 9.79 16.97 14.65
C SER A 43 11.00 16.69 13.77
N MET A 44 12.14 17.24 14.15
CA MET A 44 13.42 17.00 13.47
C MET A 44 13.72 15.49 13.46
N LEU A 45 13.57 14.80 14.59
CA LEU A 45 13.84 13.37 14.72
C LEU A 45 12.96 12.51 13.83
N SER A 46 11.64 12.84 13.74
CA SER A 46 10.74 12.08 12.86
C SER A 46 11.08 12.25 11.37
N ARG A 47 11.53 13.44 10.95
CA ARG A 47 11.82 13.74 9.54
C ARG A 47 13.18 13.29 9.07
N THR A 48 14.21 13.34 9.94
CA THR A 48 15.60 13.08 9.54
C THR A 48 16.11 11.72 9.99
N ALA A 49 15.45 11.13 11.00
CA ALA A 49 15.86 9.87 11.62
C ALA A 49 14.77 8.79 11.64
N ASN A 50 13.58 9.04 11.08
CA ASN A 50 12.39 8.17 11.21
C ASN A 50 12.06 7.84 12.67
N ASN A 51 12.52 8.65 13.64
CA ASN A 51 12.36 8.40 15.07
C ASN A 51 11.16 9.18 15.60
N HIS A 52 10.01 8.50 15.69
CA HIS A 52 8.74 9.10 16.06
C HIS A 52 8.50 9.18 17.57
N PHE A 53 9.32 8.52 18.37
CA PHE A 53 9.13 8.39 19.82
C PHE A 53 10.33 8.91 20.63
N GLY A 54 11.26 9.62 20.01
CA GLY A 54 12.41 10.17 20.70
C GLY A 54 13.29 9.10 21.37
N VAL A 55 13.40 7.90 20.81
CA VAL A 55 14.16 6.81 21.43
C VAL A 55 15.64 7.14 21.37
N LYS A 56 16.28 7.23 22.55
CA LYS A 56 17.71 7.57 22.70
C LYS A 56 18.60 6.36 22.41
N GLY A 57 19.83 6.61 21.94
CA GLY A 57 20.86 5.61 21.68
C GLY A 57 21.20 5.45 20.21
N GLU A 58 21.64 4.24 19.85
CA GLU A 58 22.00 3.86 18.48
C GLU A 58 21.15 2.69 18.00
N PHE A 59 20.83 2.66 16.71
CA PHE A 59 20.17 1.55 16.04
C PHE A 59 21.06 1.05 14.90
N ASN A 60 21.59 -0.16 15.04
CA ASN A 60 22.57 -0.74 14.10
C ASN A 60 23.75 0.22 13.82
N GLY A 61 24.25 0.90 14.86
CA GLY A 61 25.32 1.89 14.74
C GLY A 61 24.90 3.26 14.19
N GLN A 62 23.61 3.43 13.83
CA GLN A 62 23.08 4.68 13.28
C GLN A 62 22.42 5.54 14.37
N TYR A 63 22.74 6.83 14.35
CA TYR A 63 22.13 7.82 15.25
C TYR A 63 22.15 9.22 14.63
N VAL A 64 21.34 10.09 15.18
CA VAL A 64 21.43 11.54 15.01
C VAL A 64 21.66 12.19 16.37
N ARG A 65 22.19 13.40 16.37
CA ARG A 65 22.38 14.17 17.61
C ARG A 65 21.35 15.28 17.68
N ALA A 66 20.78 15.45 18.87
CA ALA A 66 19.83 16.50 19.17
C ALA A 66 19.92 16.89 20.65
N ASP A 67 19.46 18.08 20.99
CA ASP A 67 19.32 18.54 22.37
C ASP A 67 17.99 18.07 22.94
N ASP A 68 18.00 17.54 24.18
CA ASP A 68 16.83 17.16 24.96
C ASP A 68 17.12 17.43 26.43
N ASP A 69 17.16 16.43 27.33
CA ASP A 69 17.55 16.60 28.74
C ASP A 69 18.96 17.14 28.88
N LYS A 70 19.84 16.81 27.94
CA LYS A 70 21.22 17.26 27.82
C LYS A 70 21.52 17.70 26.39
N PRO A 71 22.50 18.62 26.21
CA PRO A 71 22.96 18.95 24.87
C PRO A 71 23.60 17.75 24.16
N ASN A 72 23.36 17.65 22.83
CA ASN A 72 24.08 16.74 21.94
C ASN A 72 23.88 15.25 22.26
N GLU A 73 22.70 14.84 22.73
CA GLU A 73 22.35 13.45 23.01
C GLU A 73 22.18 12.65 21.71
N LYS A 74 22.46 11.35 21.78
CA LYS A 74 22.25 10.43 20.67
C LYS A 74 20.81 9.94 20.64
N PHE A 75 20.18 10.03 19.49
CA PHE A 75 18.87 9.46 19.20
C PHE A 75 18.99 8.45 18.08
N LYS A 76 18.30 7.33 18.21
CA LYS A 76 18.30 6.26 17.20
C LYS A 76 17.84 6.78 15.85
N LYS A 77 18.57 6.40 14.79
CA LYS A 77 18.17 6.63 13.40
C LYS A 77 17.75 5.30 12.78
N TYR A 78 16.53 5.26 12.30
CA TYR A 78 15.95 4.07 11.68
C TYR A 78 15.93 4.20 10.17
N ASP A 79 16.00 3.06 9.47
CA ASP A 79 15.91 3.02 8.00
C ASP A 79 14.49 3.36 7.52
N ASN A 80 13.48 3.03 8.33
CA ASN A 80 12.07 3.33 8.08
C ASN A 80 11.29 3.54 9.37
N VAL A 81 10.07 4.07 9.27
CA VAL A 81 9.22 4.38 10.41
C VAL A 81 8.74 3.12 11.14
N GLY A 82 8.52 2.00 10.42
CA GLY A 82 8.11 0.74 11.04
C GLY A 82 9.08 0.26 12.10
N GLN A 83 10.39 0.42 11.89
CA GLN A 83 11.43 0.10 12.89
C GLN A 83 11.31 0.97 14.14
N SER A 84 10.94 2.24 14.01
CA SER A 84 10.69 3.13 15.14
C SER A 84 9.50 2.66 15.99
N TYR A 85 8.40 2.27 15.36
CA TYR A 85 7.22 1.72 16.04
C TYR A 85 7.52 0.39 16.73
N GLU A 86 8.27 -0.48 16.05
CA GLU A 86 8.70 -1.77 16.59
C GLU A 86 9.60 -1.60 17.82
N ASP A 87 10.60 -0.73 17.73
CA ASP A 87 11.55 -0.50 18.82
C ASP A 87 10.87 0.18 20.03
N HIS A 88 9.95 1.13 19.79
CA HIS A 88 9.12 1.72 20.82
C HIS A 88 8.28 0.64 21.54
N SER A 89 7.67 -0.29 20.80
CA SER A 89 6.94 -1.39 21.42
C SER A 89 7.83 -2.27 22.28
N LYS A 90 9.05 -2.58 21.82
CA LYS A 90 10.03 -3.33 22.62
C LYS A 90 10.43 -2.59 23.90
N VAL A 91 10.53 -1.27 23.87
CA VAL A 91 10.75 -0.47 25.09
C VAL A 91 9.61 -0.67 26.08
N LEU A 92 8.34 -0.64 25.63
CA LEU A 92 7.17 -0.83 26.49
C LEU A 92 7.00 -2.28 26.99
N MET A 93 7.66 -3.25 26.38
CA MET A 93 7.69 -4.64 26.84
C MET A 93 8.71 -4.87 27.97
N ALA A 94 9.47 -3.87 28.40
CA ALA A 94 10.38 -3.99 29.55
C ALA A 94 9.61 -4.18 30.87
N ASP A 95 10.17 -4.95 31.81
CA ASP A 95 9.54 -5.35 33.08
C ASP A 95 8.97 -4.17 33.88
N ARG A 96 9.65 -3.02 33.84
CA ARG A 96 9.23 -1.80 34.53
C ARG A 96 7.85 -1.30 34.09
N TYR A 97 7.43 -1.58 32.83
CA TYR A 97 6.10 -1.28 32.33
C TYR A 97 5.17 -2.48 32.46
N GLN A 98 5.67 -3.67 32.15
CA GLN A 98 4.88 -4.90 32.11
C GLN A 98 4.28 -5.26 33.48
N LYS A 99 4.92 -4.91 34.59
CA LYS A 99 4.34 -5.10 35.93
C LYS A 99 3.02 -4.36 36.13
N TYR A 100 2.75 -3.30 35.32
CA TYR A 100 1.50 -2.53 35.39
C TYR A 100 0.56 -2.81 34.23
N THR A 101 1.04 -3.35 33.11
CA THR A 101 0.26 -3.43 31.86
C THR A 101 -0.06 -4.85 31.39
N ARG A 102 0.70 -5.87 31.79
CA ARG A 102 0.60 -7.25 31.26
C ARG A 102 -0.78 -7.92 31.46
N ASN A 103 -1.59 -7.47 32.43
CA ASN A 103 -2.90 -8.03 32.74
C ASN A 103 -4.05 -7.14 32.23
N LEU A 104 -3.74 -6.04 31.54
CA LEU A 104 -4.74 -5.14 30.98
C LEU A 104 -5.28 -5.70 29.67
N SER A 105 -6.57 -5.45 29.40
CA SER A 105 -7.16 -5.72 28.10
C SER A 105 -6.50 -4.85 27.01
N PRO A 106 -6.35 -5.35 25.78
CA PRO A 106 -5.80 -4.56 24.66
C PRO A 106 -6.64 -3.35 24.26
N ASP A 107 -7.87 -3.21 24.76
CA ASP A 107 -8.74 -2.03 24.57
C ASP A 107 -8.83 -1.12 25.80
N ASP A 108 -8.16 -1.49 26.90
CA ASP A 108 -8.07 -0.61 28.09
C ASP A 108 -6.96 0.44 27.93
N TYR A 109 -7.14 1.35 26.94
CA TYR A 109 -6.17 2.40 26.68
C TYR A 109 -5.92 3.32 27.88
N LYS A 110 -6.90 3.48 28.79
CA LYS A 110 -6.75 4.31 30.01
C LYS A 110 -5.83 3.63 31.01
N GLY A 111 -6.05 2.34 31.27
CA GLY A 111 -5.17 1.52 32.10
C GLY A 111 -3.75 1.44 31.52
N TRP A 112 -3.61 1.27 30.21
CA TRP A 112 -2.32 1.25 29.55
C TRP A 112 -1.58 2.61 29.68
N ALA A 113 -2.22 3.75 29.45
CA ALA A 113 -1.61 5.06 29.62
C ALA A 113 -1.15 5.28 31.07
N ALA A 114 -1.96 4.87 32.07
CA ALA A 114 -1.62 4.94 33.47
C ALA A 114 -0.45 4.02 33.83
N GLY A 115 -0.44 2.77 33.33
CA GLY A 115 0.61 1.79 33.56
C GLY A 115 1.96 2.22 32.96
N ILE A 116 1.95 2.76 31.75
CA ILE A 116 3.13 3.30 31.07
C ILE A 116 3.71 4.47 31.89
N LYS A 117 2.88 5.38 32.39
CA LYS A 117 3.30 6.45 33.30
C LYS A 117 3.89 5.91 34.58
N ALA A 118 3.24 4.96 35.23
CA ALA A 118 3.72 4.35 36.47
C ALA A 118 5.06 3.63 36.27
N GLY A 119 5.33 3.10 35.07
CA GLY A 119 6.61 2.54 34.65
C GLY A 119 7.71 3.56 34.38
N GLY A 120 7.41 4.88 34.49
CA GLY A 120 8.39 5.95 34.35
C GLY A 120 8.68 6.37 32.92
N TYR A 121 7.72 6.22 31.99
CA TYR A 121 7.88 6.68 30.60
C TYR A 121 7.96 8.19 30.48
N ALA A 122 7.15 8.90 31.27
CA ALA A 122 7.09 10.35 31.25
C ALA A 122 7.04 10.95 32.66
N THR A 123 7.73 12.07 32.88
CA THR A 123 7.73 12.83 34.12
C THR A 123 6.54 13.79 34.25
N ALA A 124 5.96 14.19 33.12
CA ALA A 124 4.86 15.16 33.07
C ALA A 124 3.64 14.71 33.91
N LYS A 125 3.16 15.58 34.82
CA LYS A 125 2.07 15.25 35.74
C LYS A 125 0.78 14.87 35.00
N ASN A 126 0.46 15.55 33.91
CA ASN A 126 -0.76 15.34 33.13
C ASN A 126 -0.60 14.38 31.95
N TYR A 127 0.45 13.56 31.93
CA TYR A 127 0.71 12.64 30.81
C TYR A 127 -0.53 11.78 30.44
N VAL A 128 -1.15 11.14 31.43
CA VAL A 128 -2.32 10.26 31.18
C VAL A 128 -3.48 11.05 30.58
N GLY A 129 -3.80 12.21 31.15
CA GLY A 129 -4.86 13.08 30.62
C GLY A 129 -4.59 13.56 29.20
N THR A 130 -3.33 13.84 28.88
CA THR A 130 -2.92 14.24 27.52
C THR A 130 -3.08 13.09 26.52
N ILE A 131 -2.60 11.89 26.85
CA ILE A 131 -2.74 10.69 25.99
C ILE A 131 -4.23 10.36 25.77
N VAL A 132 -5.01 10.26 26.86
CA VAL A 132 -6.46 9.95 26.78
C VAL A 132 -7.20 11.03 25.97
N GLY A 133 -6.88 12.32 26.18
CA GLY A 133 -7.49 13.42 25.44
C GLY A 133 -7.20 13.35 23.92
N VAL A 134 -6.01 12.94 23.53
CA VAL A 134 -5.67 12.72 22.10
C VAL A 134 -6.44 11.51 21.55
N ILE A 135 -6.51 10.40 22.29
CA ILE A 135 -7.22 9.20 21.87
C ILE A 135 -8.70 9.50 21.65
N GLU A 136 -9.38 10.08 22.63
CA GLU A 136 -10.81 10.37 22.58
C GLU A 136 -11.13 11.49 21.57
N GLY A 137 -10.34 12.57 21.55
CA GLY A 137 -10.53 13.69 20.64
C GLY A 137 -10.30 13.35 19.16
N ALA A 138 -9.55 12.29 18.87
CA ALA A 138 -9.28 11.79 17.52
C ALA A 138 -9.97 10.45 17.21
N ASN A 139 -10.78 9.92 18.13
CA ASN A 139 -11.45 8.62 18.00
C ASN A 139 -10.48 7.49 17.63
N LEU A 140 -9.30 7.44 18.30
CA LEU A 140 -8.26 6.46 17.97
C LEU A 140 -8.60 5.05 18.44
N GLN A 141 -9.44 4.89 19.46
CA GLN A 141 -9.90 3.58 19.97
C GLN A 141 -10.60 2.73 18.91
N LYS A 142 -11.06 3.32 17.80
CA LYS A 142 -11.56 2.56 16.65
C LYS A 142 -10.53 1.59 16.07
N TYR A 143 -9.24 1.94 16.12
CA TYR A 143 -8.16 1.09 15.63
C TYR A 143 -7.92 -0.11 16.55
N ASP A 144 -8.12 0.06 17.86
CA ASP A 144 -8.09 -1.07 18.82
C ASP A 144 -9.20 -2.06 18.49
N GLN A 145 -10.43 -1.57 18.27
CA GLN A 145 -11.57 -2.41 17.90
C GLN A 145 -11.36 -3.13 16.57
N MET A 146 -10.77 -2.46 15.56
CA MET A 146 -10.44 -3.08 14.28
C MET A 146 -9.51 -4.29 14.46
N VAL A 147 -8.47 -4.15 15.29
CA VAL A 147 -7.54 -5.26 15.58
C VAL A 147 -8.21 -6.38 16.36
N ILE A 148 -9.05 -6.06 17.36
CA ILE A 148 -9.78 -7.04 18.17
C ILE A 148 -10.75 -7.85 17.29
N GLU A 149 -11.51 -7.18 16.44
CA GLU A 149 -12.45 -7.83 15.54
C GLU A 149 -11.72 -8.70 14.48
N GLN A 150 -10.58 -8.23 13.99
CA GLN A 150 -9.74 -9.02 13.11
C GLN A 150 -9.25 -10.29 13.81
N ALA A 151 -8.70 -10.18 15.02
CA ALA A 151 -8.18 -11.29 15.78
C ALA A 151 -9.27 -12.33 16.06
N LYS A 152 -10.49 -11.88 16.42
CA LYS A 152 -11.65 -12.77 16.62
C LYS A 152 -12.00 -13.54 15.34
N ARG A 153 -12.02 -12.88 14.17
CA ARG A 153 -12.30 -13.53 12.87
C ARG A 153 -11.23 -14.55 12.49
N GLU A 154 -9.97 -14.25 12.80
CA GLU A 154 -8.83 -15.12 12.46
C GLU A 154 -8.58 -16.21 13.51
N GLY A 155 -9.31 -16.21 14.65
CA GLY A 155 -9.07 -17.14 15.75
C GLY A 155 -7.70 -16.97 16.42
N LYS A 156 -7.10 -15.78 16.33
CA LYS A 156 -5.77 -15.46 16.85
C LYS A 156 -5.86 -14.66 18.16
N LYS A 157 -4.81 -14.76 18.97
CA LYS A 157 -4.69 -13.99 20.22
C LYS A 157 -3.73 -12.82 20.04
N ILE A 158 -4.21 -11.62 20.32
CA ILE A 158 -3.43 -10.38 20.32
C ILE A 158 -2.29 -10.46 21.33
N GLY A 159 -1.11 -9.93 20.99
CA GLY A 159 0.07 -9.91 21.86
C GLY A 159 0.78 -11.25 22.04
N THR A 160 0.41 -12.25 21.26
CA THR A 160 0.99 -13.61 21.36
C THR A 160 1.82 -13.97 20.12
N THR A 161 2.37 -15.19 20.14
CA THR A 161 3.11 -15.76 19.00
C THR A 161 2.25 -16.01 17.77
N ASP A 162 0.91 -15.94 17.87
CA ASP A 162 0.00 -16.14 16.75
C ASP A 162 0.25 -15.11 15.63
N TYR A 163 0.59 -13.87 16.02
CA TYR A 163 0.97 -12.81 15.09
C TYR A 163 2.49 -12.66 14.89
N ARG A 164 3.32 -13.29 15.75
CA ARG A 164 4.78 -13.26 15.61
C ARG A 164 5.32 -14.36 14.70
N LYS A 165 4.64 -15.51 14.62
CA LYS A 165 5.06 -16.67 13.80
C LYS A 165 4.78 -16.51 12.30
N GLY A 166 3.91 -15.57 11.91
CA GLY A 166 3.62 -15.30 10.50
C GLY A 166 4.62 -14.35 9.83
N ASP A 167 5.43 -13.65 10.62
CA ASP A 167 6.31 -12.57 10.18
C ASP A 167 7.79 -12.94 10.10
N VAL A 168 8.14 -14.23 10.06
CA VAL A 168 9.51 -14.64 9.74
C VAL A 168 9.85 -14.37 8.26
N SER A 169 8.98 -13.70 7.51
CA SER A 169 9.30 -13.17 6.18
C SER A 169 9.81 -11.71 6.22
N ALA A 170 9.84 -11.07 7.39
CA ALA A 170 10.69 -9.92 7.63
C ALA A 170 11.95 -10.38 8.38
N THR A 171 12.56 -11.44 7.93
CA THR A 171 13.96 -11.68 8.17
C THR A 171 14.69 -10.43 7.70
N PRO A 172 15.59 -9.84 8.50
CA PRO A 172 16.57 -8.96 7.91
C PRO A 172 17.26 -9.83 6.87
N ALA A 173 16.92 -9.61 5.61
CA ALA A 173 17.62 -10.25 4.52
C ALA A 173 19.08 -9.89 4.68
N THR A 174 19.88 -10.87 5.07
CA THR A 174 21.24 -10.98 4.65
C THR A 174 21.23 -11.30 3.15
N ALA A 175 20.79 -10.33 2.43
CA ALA A 175 21.06 -10.03 1.03
C ALA A 175 20.53 -8.63 0.85
N VAL A 176 21.39 -7.67 0.66
CA VAL A 176 21.09 -6.36 0.09
C VAL A 176 20.62 -6.64 -1.34
N THR A 177 19.37 -7.07 -1.50
CA THR A 177 18.68 -6.89 -2.76
C THR A 177 18.40 -5.42 -2.81
N ALA A 178 19.10 -4.72 -3.68
CA ALA A 178 18.89 -3.31 -3.95
C ALA A 178 17.37 -3.07 -4.08
N LYS A 179 16.85 -2.09 -3.30
CA LYS A 179 15.44 -1.70 -3.40
C LYS A 179 15.15 -1.44 -4.87
N PRO A 180 14.11 -2.03 -5.48
CA PRO A 180 13.82 -1.82 -6.88
C PRO A 180 13.78 -0.33 -7.17
N THR A 181 14.50 0.12 -8.19
CA THR A 181 14.47 1.54 -8.58
C THR A 181 13.26 1.75 -9.47
N PRO A 182 12.35 2.69 -9.11
CA PRO A 182 11.21 3.00 -9.96
C PRO A 182 11.66 3.41 -11.36
N ASN A 183 11.09 2.78 -12.39
CA ASN A 183 11.46 3.05 -13.80
C ASN A 183 10.76 4.28 -14.39
N GLY A 184 9.89 4.96 -13.65
CA GLY A 184 9.15 6.13 -14.09
C GLY A 184 7.99 5.86 -15.06
N LEU A 185 7.76 4.61 -15.46
CA LEU A 185 6.67 4.22 -16.37
C LEU A 185 5.35 4.00 -15.62
N TYR A 186 5.42 3.74 -14.33
CA TYR A 186 4.28 3.45 -13.46
C TYR A 186 4.35 4.25 -12.17
N SER A 187 3.20 4.52 -11.59
CA SER A 187 3.04 5.21 -10.30
C SER A 187 1.86 4.62 -9.54
N LEU A 188 1.85 4.78 -8.23
CA LEU A 188 0.66 4.52 -7.41
C LEU A 188 -0.33 5.68 -7.52
N PRO A 189 -1.63 5.46 -7.27
CA PRO A 189 -2.65 6.51 -7.33
C PRO A 189 -2.48 7.60 -6.27
N LEU A 190 -1.65 7.35 -5.25
CA LEU A 190 -1.24 8.27 -4.18
C LEU A 190 0.27 8.19 -3.98
N LYS A 191 0.90 9.33 -3.64
CA LYS A 191 2.31 9.33 -3.27
C LYS A 191 2.46 8.83 -1.84
N ARG A 192 2.96 7.62 -1.68
CA ARG A 192 3.27 6.99 -0.39
C ARG A 192 4.68 6.41 -0.40
N ASP A 193 5.35 6.45 0.75
CA ASP A 193 6.73 5.95 0.86
C ASP A 193 6.76 4.44 1.12
N GLU A 194 5.83 3.92 1.93
CA GLU A 194 5.87 2.53 2.39
C GLU A 194 4.57 1.78 2.12
N PHE A 195 3.41 2.34 2.45
CA PHE A 195 2.12 1.67 2.23
C PHE A 195 0.95 2.62 1.99
N MET A 196 -0.13 2.07 1.45
CA MET A 196 -1.47 2.66 1.38
C MET A 196 -2.42 1.85 2.27
N LEU A 197 -3.21 2.52 3.11
CA LEU A 197 -4.19 1.87 3.96
C LEU A 197 -5.53 1.73 3.23
N VAL A 198 -5.96 0.50 2.99
CA VAL A 198 -7.27 0.17 2.43
C VAL A 198 -8.29 0.02 3.55
N THR A 199 -9.27 0.91 3.57
CA THR A 199 -10.37 0.88 4.54
C THR A 199 -11.49 -0.07 4.10
N SER A 200 -11.61 -0.31 2.78
CA SER A 200 -12.57 -1.27 2.23
C SER A 200 -12.05 -1.90 0.94
N PRO A 201 -11.87 -3.23 0.89
CA PRO A 201 -11.38 -3.93 -0.29
C PRO A 201 -12.49 -4.12 -1.35
N TYR A 202 -12.07 -4.54 -2.53
CA TYR A 202 -12.94 -5.00 -3.61
C TYR A 202 -13.72 -6.25 -3.22
N GLY A 203 -14.95 -6.37 -3.69
CA GLY A 203 -15.77 -7.56 -3.47
C GLY A 203 -17.01 -7.32 -2.62
N ASN A 204 -17.61 -8.40 -2.13
CA ASN A 204 -18.83 -8.32 -1.33
C ASN A 204 -18.56 -7.75 0.06
N ARG A 205 -19.33 -6.72 0.44
CA ARG A 205 -19.28 -6.08 1.75
C ARG A 205 -20.66 -5.68 2.23
N ARG A 206 -20.81 -5.39 3.52
CA ARG A 206 -22.00 -4.66 4.01
C ARG A 206 -22.03 -3.27 3.38
N ASP A 207 -23.22 -2.84 2.98
CA ASP A 207 -23.40 -1.47 2.45
C ASP A 207 -23.06 -0.46 3.56
N PRO A 208 -22.13 0.47 3.34
CA PRO A 208 -21.72 1.43 4.38
C PRO A 208 -22.81 2.45 4.72
N MET A 209 -23.83 2.61 3.87
CA MET A 209 -24.97 3.51 4.07
C MET A 209 -26.18 2.78 4.64
N ASP A 210 -26.31 1.47 4.40
CA ASP A 210 -27.39 0.62 4.87
C ASP A 210 -26.82 -0.75 5.29
N HIS A 211 -26.45 -0.86 6.55
CA HIS A 211 -25.82 -2.06 7.11
C HIS A 211 -26.71 -3.33 7.07
N SER A 212 -27.99 -3.20 6.71
CA SER A 212 -28.89 -4.35 6.54
C SER A 212 -28.68 -5.10 5.22
N ARG A 213 -27.97 -4.47 4.26
CA ARG A 213 -27.74 -5.01 2.92
C ARG A 213 -26.30 -5.37 2.66
N THR A 214 -26.11 -6.32 1.76
CA THR A 214 -24.81 -6.62 1.15
C THR A 214 -24.75 -5.99 -0.23
N GLN A 215 -23.61 -5.37 -0.57
CA GLN A 215 -23.35 -4.85 -1.91
C GLN A 215 -21.98 -5.31 -2.40
N PHE A 216 -21.83 -5.37 -3.72
CA PHE A 216 -20.53 -5.60 -4.34
C PHE A 216 -19.79 -4.28 -4.50
N HIS A 217 -18.60 -4.18 -3.91
CA HIS A 217 -17.73 -3.04 -4.01
C HIS A 217 -16.85 -3.16 -5.25
N LYS A 218 -17.04 -2.29 -6.24
CA LYS A 218 -16.39 -2.36 -7.55
C LYS A 218 -14.98 -1.80 -7.59
N GLY A 219 -14.50 -1.24 -6.49
CA GLY A 219 -13.19 -0.63 -6.32
C GLY A 219 -12.57 -0.96 -4.98
N ILE A 220 -11.55 -0.21 -4.60
CA ILE A 220 -10.99 -0.19 -3.25
C ILE A 220 -11.10 1.22 -2.68
N ASP A 221 -11.34 1.31 -1.37
CA ASP A 221 -11.34 2.59 -0.66
C ASP A 221 -10.01 2.75 0.07
N ILE A 222 -9.21 3.74 -0.33
CA ILE A 222 -7.89 4.03 0.24
C ILE A 222 -7.99 5.27 1.11
N SER A 223 -7.56 5.16 2.37
CA SER A 223 -7.56 6.28 3.33
C SER A 223 -6.65 7.40 2.84
N CYS A 224 -7.23 8.59 2.63
CA CYS A 224 -6.53 9.81 2.29
C CYS A 224 -7.42 11.04 2.49
N LYS A 225 -6.81 12.21 2.68
CA LYS A 225 -7.55 13.47 2.84
C LYS A 225 -6.75 14.63 2.30
N ASN A 226 -7.30 15.33 1.31
CA ASN A 226 -6.67 16.49 0.66
C ASN A 226 -5.27 16.18 0.10
N GLU A 227 -5.10 14.97 -0.47
CA GLU A 227 -3.85 14.52 -1.05
C GLU A 227 -3.90 14.52 -2.56
N ALA A 228 -2.75 14.76 -3.19
CA ALA A 228 -2.63 14.69 -4.63
C ALA A 228 -2.93 13.27 -5.14
N LEU A 229 -3.86 13.17 -6.08
CA LEU A 229 -4.15 11.94 -6.82
C LEU A 229 -3.31 11.93 -8.10
N LEU A 230 -2.70 10.79 -8.41
CA LEU A 230 -1.71 10.64 -9.45
C LEU A 230 -2.18 9.66 -10.52
N ALA A 231 -1.91 9.94 -11.79
CA ALA A 231 -2.07 8.98 -12.87
C ALA A 231 -1.12 7.79 -12.66
N THR A 232 -1.58 6.58 -12.98
CA THR A 232 -0.86 5.35 -12.60
C THR A 232 0.08 4.82 -13.69
N GLU A 233 -0.14 5.17 -14.96
CA GLU A 233 0.69 4.73 -16.07
C GLU A 233 1.01 5.91 -17.02
N ASN A 234 2.07 5.74 -17.83
CA ASN A 234 2.37 6.66 -18.93
C ASN A 234 1.33 6.50 -20.07
N ASN A 235 1.29 7.50 -20.93
CA ASN A 235 0.43 7.55 -22.12
C ASN A 235 -1.07 7.39 -21.81
N GLY A 236 -1.49 7.80 -20.61
CA GLY A 236 -2.89 7.83 -20.21
C GLY A 236 -3.65 8.93 -20.94
N LYS A 237 -4.92 8.67 -21.26
CA LYS A 237 -5.86 9.66 -21.81
C LYS A 237 -7.04 9.83 -20.87
N VAL A 238 -7.35 11.05 -20.49
CA VAL A 238 -8.55 11.37 -19.70
C VAL A 238 -9.77 11.17 -20.58
N VAL A 239 -10.59 10.17 -20.27
CA VAL A 239 -11.81 9.79 -21.04
C VAL A 239 -13.11 10.18 -20.34
N GLY A 240 -13.04 10.58 -19.07
CA GLY A 240 -14.21 11.01 -18.32
C GLY A 240 -13.86 11.94 -17.18
N VAL A 241 -14.67 12.98 -17.01
CA VAL A 241 -14.60 13.91 -15.87
C VAL A 241 -16.01 14.21 -15.41
N ASN A 242 -16.24 14.11 -14.10
CA ASN A 242 -17.47 14.50 -13.46
C ASN A 242 -17.21 15.59 -12.40
N HIS A 243 -17.71 16.79 -12.62
CA HIS A 243 -17.61 17.91 -11.68
C HIS A 243 -18.76 17.97 -10.65
N ASN A 244 -19.80 17.14 -10.82
CA ASN A 244 -20.97 17.16 -9.93
C ASN A 244 -20.65 16.44 -8.61
N ALA A 245 -20.62 17.20 -7.54
CA ALA A 245 -20.35 16.69 -6.20
C ALA A 245 -21.53 15.87 -5.61
N ASN A 246 -22.72 15.94 -6.20
CA ASN A 246 -23.95 15.35 -5.65
C ASN A 246 -24.32 14.01 -6.32
N THR A 247 -23.45 13.41 -7.14
CA THR A 247 -23.61 12.03 -7.64
C THR A 247 -23.12 11.02 -6.59
N GLY A 248 -23.39 9.73 -6.75
CA GLY A 248 -22.93 8.70 -5.82
C GLY A 248 -21.42 8.74 -5.58
N GLY A 249 -20.62 8.79 -6.66
CA GLY A 249 -19.15 8.87 -6.61
C GLY A 249 -18.59 10.29 -6.48
N GLY A 250 -19.47 11.32 -6.52
CA GLY A 250 -19.04 12.72 -6.46
C GLY A 250 -18.19 13.14 -7.66
N LYS A 251 -17.30 14.10 -7.43
CA LYS A 251 -16.31 14.51 -8.45
C LYS A 251 -15.38 13.36 -8.76
N SER A 252 -15.18 13.10 -10.05
CA SER A 252 -14.37 11.96 -10.47
C SER A 252 -13.65 12.19 -11.79
N VAL A 253 -12.55 11.45 -11.98
CA VAL A 253 -11.76 11.39 -13.22
C VAL A 253 -11.62 9.93 -13.63
N THR A 254 -11.78 9.64 -14.92
CA THR A 254 -11.48 8.35 -15.53
C THR A 254 -10.38 8.51 -16.56
N ILE A 255 -9.32 7.73 -16.43
CA ILE A 255 -8.18 7.71 -17.35
C ILE A 255 -8.14 6.35 -18.02
N GLU A 256 -7.95 6.34 -19.34
CA GLU A 256 -7.72 5.13 -20.13
C GLU A 256 -6.25 5.00 -20.45
N TYR A 257 -5.70 3.82 -20.24
CA TYR A 257 -4.34 3.43 -20.55
C TYR A 257 -4.37 2.39 -21.66
N ASN A 258 -3.68 2.67 -22.76
CA ASN A 258 -3.50 1.75 -23.88
C ASN A 258 -2.05 1.27 -23.83
N ARG A 259 -1.84 0.00 -23.51
CA ARG A 259 -0.52 -0.59 -23.38
C ARG A 259 -0.02 -1.14 -24.72
N GLU A 260 1.29 -1.30 -24.85
CA GLU A 260 1.93 -1.81 -26.07
C GLU A 260 1.52 -3.26 -26.39
N ASP A 261 1.19 -4.07 -25.37
CA ASP A 261 0.67 -5.42 -25.53
C ASP A 261 -0.80 -5.48 -26.02
N GLY A 262 -1.37 -4.33 -26.36
CA GLY A 262 -2.75 -4.18 -26.81
C GLY A 262 -3.79 -4.22 -25.67
N SER A 263 -3.40 -4.47 -24.42
CA SER A 263 -4.31 -4.42 -23.29
C SER A 263 -4.73 -2.99 -22.97
N LYS A 264 -5.99 -2.83 -22.55
CA LYS A 264 -6.56 -1.54 -22.20
C LYS A 264 -7.16 -1.57 -20.81
N TYR A 265 -6.87 -0.52 -20.04
CA TYR A 265 -7.39 -0.34 -18.70
C TYR A 265 -8.02 1.03 -18.54
N GLN A 266 -9.08 1.11 -17.74
CA GLN A 266 -9.64 2.37 -17.28
C GLN A 266 -9.54 2.43 -15.76
N ALA A 267 -8.81 3.42 -15.24
CA ALA A 267 -8.74 3.74 -13.83
C ALA A 267 -9.66 4.93 -13.51
N THR A 268 -10.54 4.79 -12.53
CA THR A 268 -11.48 5.83 -12.11
C THR A 268 -11.21 6.22 -10.66
N TYR A 269 -11.04 7.52 -10.44
CA TYR A 269 -10.77 8.16 -9.15
C TYR A 269 -12.03 8.93 -8.74
N MET A 270 -12.62 8.60 -7.58
CA MET A 270 -13.87 9.23 -7.11
C MET A 270 -13.69 9.97 -5.78
N HIS A 271 -14.74 10.66 -5.34
CA HIS A 271 -14.81 11.46 -4.12
C HIS A 271 -13.81 12.61 -4.07
N MET A 272 -13.34 13.11 -5.23
CA MET A 272 -12.35 14.17 -5.35
C MET A 272 -12.86 15.52 -4.80
N SER A 273 -11.97 16.31 -4.20
CA SER A 273 -12.25 17.70 -3.81
C SER A 273 -12.03 18.67 -4.98
N SER A 274 -10.97 18.46 -5.77
CA SER A 274 -10.67 19.20 -6.99
C SER A 274 -10.19 18.29 -8.11
N ILE A 275 -10.37 18.76 -9.36
CA ILE A 275 -9.95 18.10 -10.58
C ILE A 275 -9.06 19.07 -11.34
N ASP A 276 -7.87 18.63 -11.71
CA ASP A 276 -6.84 19.46 -12.34
C ASP A 276 -6.66 19.13 -13.85
N VAL A 277 -7.49 18.23 -14.40
CA VAL A 277 -7.45 17.75 -15.80
C VAL A 277 -8.84 17.81 -16.44
N LYS A 278 -8.90 17.76 -17.77
CA LYS A 278 -10.13 17.73 -18.58
C LYS A 278 -10.13 16.54 -19.53
N VAL A 279 -11.32 16.19 -20.04
CA VAL A 279 -11.47 15.14 -21.04
C VAL A 279 -10.63 15.45 -22.28
N GLY A 280 -9.86 14.47 -22.73
CA GLY A 280 -8.94 14.58 -23.85
C GLY A 280 -7.49 14.83 -23.46
N ASP A 281 -7.21 15.27 -22.23
CA ASP A 281 -5.84 15.51 -21.78
C ASP A 281 -5.03 14.20 -21.76
N ALA A 282 -3.77 14.29 -22.19
CA ALA A 282 -2.79 13.23 -22.00
C ALA A 282 -2.14 13.37 -20.62
N VAL A 283 -1.91 12.25 -19.94
CA VAL A 283 -1.29 12.21 -18.62
C VAL A 283 -0.24 11.11 -18.54
N ASN A 284 0.77 11.32 -17.70
CA ASN A 284 1.84 10.36 -17.47
C ASN A 284 1.86 9.88 -16.01
N ALA A 285 2.50 8.73 -15.76
CA ALA A 285 2.69 8.17 -14.44
C ALA A 285 3.22 9.20 -13.44
N GLY A 286 2.59 9.30 -12.29
CA GLY A 286 2.94 10.26 -11.24
C GLY A 286 2.47 11.70 -11.50
N GLN A 287 1.86 11.99 -12.64
CA GLN A 287 1.27 13.31 -12.90
C GLN A 287 0.04 13.51 -12.02
N LYS A 288 -0.04 14.65 -11.34
CA LYS A 288 -1.19 15.04 -10.55
C LYS A 288 -2.40 15.30 -11.44
N ILE A 289 -3.53 14.67 -11.08
CA ILE A 289 -4.81 14.79 -11.79
C ILE A 289 -5.89 15.51 -10.99
N GLY A 290 -5.62 15.76 -9.71
CA GLY A 290 -6.50 16.45 -8.79
C GLY A 290 -6.18 16.12 -7.32
N VAL A 291 -7.14 16.34 -6.44
CA VAL A 291 -6.98 16.17 -5.00
C VAL A 291 -8.11 15.29 -4.44
N SER A 292 -7.76 14.38 -3.56
CA SER A 292 -8.71 13.55 -2.82
C SER A 292 -9.64 14.38 -1.93
N GLY A 293 -10.82 13.88 -1.64
CA GLY A 293 -11.81 14.61 -0.86
C GLY A 293 -12.86 13.71 -0.23
N ASN A 294 -14.07 14.23 -0.17
CA ASN A 294 -15.24 13.55 0.39
C ASN A 294 -16.52 13.98 -0.33
N THR A 295 -16.45 14.22 -1.65
CA THR A 295 -17.63 14.60 -2.45
C THR A 295 -18.41 13.34 -2.85
N GLY A 296 -19.70 13.52 -3.06
CA GLY A 296 -20.62 12.43 -3.42
C GLY A 296 -21.59 12.07 -2.30
N THR A 297 -22.63 11.33 -2.67
CA THR A 297 -23.69 10.92 -1.73
C THR A 297 -23.47 9.53 -1.14
N ARG A 298 -22.46 8.78 -1.61
CA ARG A 298 -22.12 7.43 -1.13
C ARG A 298 -20.72 7.38 -0.51
N THR A 299 -20.47 8.30 0.40
CA THR A 299 -19.21 8.38 1.16
C THR A 299 -19.49 8.57 2.64
N THR A 300 -18.71 7.95 3.50
CA THR A 300 -18.80 8.05 4.97
C THR A 300 -17.65 8.87 5.58
N GLY A 301 -16.73 9.36 4.76
CA GLY A 301 -15.56 10.14 5.17
C GLY A 301 -14.54 10.29 4.06
N PRO A 302 -13.51 11.14 4.24
CA PRO A 302 -12.48 11.37 3.22
C PRO A 302 -11.73 10.09 2.85
N HIS A 303 -11.72 9.74 1.57
CA HIS A 303 -10.97 8.63 1.00
C HIS A 303 -10.88 8.76 -0.53
N LEU A 304 -10.01 7.99 -1.15
CA LEU A 304 -10.03 7.71 -2.57
C LEU A 304 -10.80 6.40 -2.80
N HIS A 305 -11.93 6.46 -3.51
CA HIS A 305 -12.49 5.27 -4.12
C HIS A 305 -11.84 5.08 -5.50
N PHE A 306 -11.13 3.97 -5.66
CA PHE A 306 -10.36 3.66 -6.86
C PHE A 306 -10.91 2.41 -7.55
N GLU A 307 -11.43 2.56 -8.78
CA GLU A 307 -11.92 1.46 -9.61
C GLU A 307 -10.98 1.22 -10.79
N VAL A 308 -10.82 -0.05 -11.17
CA VAL A 308 -10.12 -0.42 -12.40
C VAL A 308 -10.99 -1.34 -13.24
N LYS A 309 -11.00 -1.08 -14.55
CA LYS A 309 -11.69 -1.91 -15.54
C LYS A 309 -10.74 -2.30 -16.66
N THR A 310 -10.84 -3.53 -17.11
CA THR A 310 -10.31 -3.92 -18.41
C THR A 310 -11.28 -3.50 -19.50
N VAL A 311 -10.76 -3.14 -20.67
CA VAL A 311 -11.55 -2.79 -21.85
C VAL A 311 -11.18 -3.76 -22.97
N ALA A 312 -12.14 -4.58 -23.39
CA ALA A 312 -11.94 -5.53 -24.48
C ALA A 312 -11.96 -4.81 -25.85
N SER A 313 -11.51 -5.49 -26.90
CA SER A 313 -11.48 -4.94 -28.28
C SER A 313 -12.83 -4.50 -28.80
N ASP A 314 -13.92 -5.14 -28.35
CA ASP A 314 -15.31 -4.77 -28.66
C ASP A 314 -15.84 -3.59 -27.82
N GLY A 315 -15.00 -3.01 -26.96
CA GLY A 315 -15.37 -1.92 -26.05
C GLY A 315 -16.05 -2.37 -24.74
N THR A 316 -16.24 -3.68 -24.54
CA THR A 316 -16.83 -4.21 -23.29
C THR A 316 -15.91 -3.93 -22.11
N LYS A 317 -16.47 -3.41 -21.02
CA LYS A 317 -15.75 -3.06 -19.81
C LYS A 317 -16.08 -4.00 -18.66
N ARG A 318 -15.06 -4.53 -17.99
CA ARG A 318 -15.22 -5.41 -16.82
C ARG A 318 -14.44 -4.88 -15.64
N ASN A 319 -15.09 -4.74 -14.49
CA ASN A 319 -14.38 -4.40 -13.24
C ASN A 319 -13.44 -5.55 -12.86
N ILE A 320 -12.24 -5.19 -12.47
CA ILE A 320 -11.26 -6.10 -11.86
C ILE A 320 -10.92 -5.63 -10.45
N ASP A 321 -10.32 -6.51 -9.65
CA ASP A 321 -9.80 -6.11 -8.35
C ASP A 321 -8.65 -5.11 -8.55
N PRO A 322 -8.78 -3.86 -8.06
CA PRO A 322 -7.69 -2.88 -8.18
C PRO A 322 -6.39 -3.31 -7.48
N ALA A 323 -6.44 -4.20 -6.48
CA ALA A 323 -5.23 -4.71 -5.84
C ALA A 323 -4.40 -5.57 -6.82
N ALA A 324 -5.04 -6.34 -7.72
CA ALA A 324 -4.36 -7.08 -8.76
C ALA A 324 -3.64 -6.14 -9.74
N TYR A 325 -4.35 -5.09 -10.19
CA TYR A 325 -3.78 -4.06 -11.06
C TYR A 325 -2.61 -3.33 -10.41
N ILE A 326 -2.75 -2.89 -9.14
CA ILE A 326 -1.68 -2.23 -8.40
C ILE A 326 -0.49 -3.17 -8.19
N ALA A 327 -0.72 -4.47 -7.95
CA ALA A 327 0.36 -5.46 -7.84
C ALA A 327 1.15 -5.56 -9.15
N GLU A 328 0.46 -5.64 -10.28
CA GLU A 328 1.07 -5.71 -11.60
C GLU A 328 1.91 -4.47 -11.91
N ILE A 329 1.35 -3.26 -11.79
CA ILE A 329 2.10 -2.02 -12.04
C ILE A 329 3.24 -1.81 -11.05
N SER A 330 3.10 -2.29 -9.81
CA SER A 330 4.17 -2.24 -8.81
C SER A 330 5.35 -3.14 -9.22
N GLN A 331 5.09 -4.34 -9.71
CA GLN A 331 6.13 -5.24 -10.21
C GLN A 331 6.80 -4.67 -11.45
N LYS A 332 6.03 -4.27 -12.46
CA LYS A 332 6.54 -3.67 -13.71
C LYS A 332 7.27 -2.35 -13.47
N GLY A 333 6.82 -1.55 -12.50
CA GLY A 333 7.37 -0.23 -12.19
C GLY A 333 8.50 -0.22 -11.18
N GLY A 334 8.84 -1.35 -10.56
CA GLY A 334 9.81 -1.39 -9.46
C GLY A 334 9.31 -0.63 -8.21
N LEU A 335 8.00 -0.63 -7.94
CA LEU A 335 7.40 0.05 -6.81
C LEU A 335 7.35 -0.89 -5.60
N SER A 336 7.86 -0.44 -4.46
CA SER A 336 8.05 -1.27 -3.25
C SER A 336 6.96 -1.12 -2.20
N GLN A 337 5.96 -0.29 -2.44
CA GLN A 337 4.89 0.00 -1.49
C GLN A 337 3.96 -1.19 -1.29
N GLN A 338 3.32 -1.22 -0.13
CA GLN A 338 2.32 -2.21 0.25
C GLN A 338 0.91 -1.61 0.17
N LEU A 339 -0.09 -2.47 -0.01
CA LEU A 339 -1.51 -2.12 0.04
C LEU A 339 -2.15 -2.84 1.21
N LEU A 340 -2.18 -2.21 2.38
CA LEU A 340 -2.54 -2.86 3.63
C LEU A 340 -4.03 -2.77 3.94
N HIS A 341 -4.65 -3.90 4.23
CA HIS A 341 -6.00 -4.02 4.78
C HIS A 341 -6.02 -4.99 5.95
N ASN A 342 -6.36 -4.51 7.15
CA ASN A 342 -6.36 -5.30 8.38
C ASN A 342 -5.03 -6.07 8.58
N GLY A 343 -3.90 -5.40 8.37
CA GLY A 343 -2.56 -5.96 8.51
C GLY A 343 -2.11 -6.96 7.45
N LYS A 344 -2.89 -7.14 6.39
CA LYS A 344 -2.52 -7.98 5.24
C LYS A 344 -2.16 -7.10 4.05
N ASP A 345 -1.02 -7.38 3.44
CA ASP A 345 -0.69 -6.78 2.16
C ASP A 345 -1.53 -7.46 1.05
N LEU A 346 -2.48 -6.71 0.50
CA LEU A 346 -3.35 -7.22 -0.56
C LEU A 346 -2.56 -7.52 -1.86
N LEU A 347 -1.38 -6.91 -2.04
CA LEU A 347 -0.55 -7.16 -3.22
C LEU A 347 0.21 -8.48 -3.14
N ALA A 348 0.47 -9.00 -1.94
CA ALA A 348 1.31 -10.17 -1.73
C ALA A 348 0.79 -11.42 -2.45
N SER A 349 -0.53 -11.65 -2.42
CA SER A 349 -1.15 -12.81 -3.10
C SER A 349 -1.01 -12.74 -4.62
N TYR A 350 -1.15 -11.55 -5.20
CA TYR A 350 -1.01 -11.34 -6.64
C TYR A 350 0.45 -11.38 -7.11
N LYS A 351 1.38 -10.83 -6.32
CA LYS A 351 2.82 -10.90 -6.58
C LYS A 351 3.34 -12.34 -6.53
N ALA A 352 2.83 -13.17 -5.60
CA ALA A 352 3.19 -14.58 -5.51
C ALA A 352 2.63 -15.43 -6.65
N ALA A 353 1.43 -15.11 -7.15
CA ALA A 353 0.80 -15.82 -8.26
C ALA A 353 1.45 -15.51 -9.63
N ASN A 354 2.08 -14.34 -9.76
CA ASN A 354 2.75 -13.89 -10.97
C ASN A 354 4.16 -13.37 -10.62
N PRO A 355 5.11 -14.25 -10.27
CA PRO A 355 6.47 -13.82 -9.98
C PRO A 355 7.12 -13.28 -11.26
N VAL A 356 7.31 -11.97 -11.33
CA VAL A 356 8.19 -11.37 -12.34
C VAL A 356 9.61 -11.65 -11.91
N THR A 357 10.26 -12.62 -12.53
CA THR A 357 11.68 -12.88 -12.30
C THR A 357 12.49 -11.69 -12.83
N GLN A 358 13.60 -11.34 -12.15
CA GLN A 358 14.50 -10.27 -12.60
C GLN A 358 15.00 -10.46 -14.04
N GLU A 359 15.02 -11.70 -14.52
CA GLU A 359 15.34 -12.04 -15.92
C GLU A 359 14.29 -11.51 -16.90
N THR A 360 13.00 -11.50 -16.56
CA THR A 360 11.95 -10.95 -17.43
C THR A 360 12.02 -9.42 -17.54
N VAL A 361 12.44 -8.73 -16.48
CA VAL A 361 12.63 -7.26 -16.51
C VAL A 361 13.89 -6.88 -17.29
N ALA A 362 14.96 -7.67 -17.18
CA ALA A 362 16.19 -7.48 -17.95
C ALA A 362 15.99 -7.85 -19.42
N ALA A 363 15.18 -8.85 -19.74
CA ALA A 363 14.85 -9.25 -21.11
C ALA A 363 13.97 -8.21 -21.82
N GLN A 364 13.08 -7.50 -21.12
CA GLN A 364 12.30 -6.39 -21.66
C GLN A 364 13.14 -5.12 -21.89
N GLN A 365 14.30 -4.98 -21.22
CA GLN A 365 15.25 -3.87 -21.45
C GLN A 365 16.25 -4.14 -22.58
N GLN A 366 16.33 -5.36 -23.10
CA GLN A 366 17.19 -5.78 -24.22
C GLN A 366 16.39 -6.48 -25.30
N ILE A 367 15.35 -5.85 -25.82
CA ILE A 367 14.85 -6.22 -27.14
C ILE A 367 15.84 -5.59 -28.11
N ASP A 368 16.83 -6.37 -28.52
CA ASP A 368 17.74 -6.03 -29.59
C ASP A 368 16.94 -6.04 -30.90
N THR A 369 16.51 -4.86 -31.35
CA THR A 369 15.69 -4.67 -32.54
C THR A 369 16.41 -5.08 -33.83
N ASN A 370 17.65 -5.59 -33.73
CA ASN A 370 18.47 -6.06 -34.85
C ASN A 370 18.58 -7.59 -34.97
N MET A 371 17.87 -8.38 -34.14
CA MET A 371 17.86 -9.83 -34.24
C MET A 371 16.90 -10.29 -35.35
N SER A 372 17.38 -11.15 -36.24
CA SER A 372 16.52 -11.77 -37.25
C SER A 372 15.53 -12.77 -36.64
N PRO A 373 14.37 -13.04 -37.28
CA PRO A 373 13.41 -14.03 -36.80
C PRO A 373 14.02 -15.41 -36.57
N ASP A 374 15.01 -15.80 -37.39
CA ASP A 374 15.71 -17.11 -37.28
C ASP A 374 16.63 -17.17 -36.05
N ASP A 375 17.25 -16.06 -35.66
CA ASP A 375 18.11 -15.99 -34.47
C ASP A 375 17.24 -15.99 -33.18
N TRP A 376 16.06 -15.42 -33.23
CA TRP A 376 15.06 -15.54 -32.17
C TRP A 376 14.59 -16.98 -31.95
N MET A 377 14.31 -17.69 -33.07
CA MET A 377 13.89 -19.09 -33.03
C MET A 377 15.00 -19.99 -32.48
N LYS A 378 16.26 -19.77 -32.85
CA LYS A 378 17.42 -20.52 -32.32
C LYS A 378 17.60 -20.26 -30.81
N LYS A 379 17.40 -19.05 -30.33
CA LYS A 379 17.52 -18.71 -28.92
C LYS A 379 16.39 -19.32 -28.08
N LEU A 380 15.18 -19.41 -28.62
CA LEU A 380 14.04 -20.07 -27.98
C LEU A 380 14.25 -21.57 -27.85
N LEU A 381 14.79 -22.22 -28.91
CA LEU A 381 15.05 -23.65 -28.95
C LEU A 381 16.30 -24.06 -28.13
N SER A 382 17.21 -23.13 -27.86
CA SER A 382 18.42 -23.40 -27.05
C SER A 382 18.20 -23.26 -25.54
N SER A 383 17.03 -22.80 -25.08
CA SER A 383 16.68 -22.67 -23.67
C SER A 383 16.05 -23.93 -23.05
N GLU A 384 15.94 -25.03 -23.79
CA GLU A 384 15.34 -26.29 -23.32
C GLU A 384 16.27 -27.20 -22.49
N ASP A 385 17.44 -26.76 -22.08
CA ASP A 385 18.38 -27.60 -21.30
C ASP A 385 18.47 -27.20 -19.81
N SER A 386 17.30 -27.06 -19.15
CA SER A 386 17.22 -27.13 -17.68
C SER A 386 15.99 -27.95 -17.27
N GLY A 387 16.27 -29.23 -16.98
CA GLY A 387 15.32 -30.29 -16.71
C GLY A 387 14.15 -29.95 -15.77
N VAL A 388 12.96 -29.95 -16.36
CA VAL A 388 11.70 -30.21 -15.64
C VAL A 388 10.93 -31.25 -16.42
N GLY A 389 10.70 -32.41 -15.78
CA GLY A 389 10.02 -33.55 -16.38
C GLY A 389 8.58 -33.21 -16.77
N ILE A 390 8.24 -33.57 -18.01
CA ILE A 390 6.87 -33.41 -18.56
C ILE A 390 5.99 -34.51 -17.94
N GLY A 391 5.13 -34.08 -17.00
CA GLY A 391 3.97 -34.87 -16.57
C GLY A 391 2.73 -34.38 -17.31
N ASN A 392 2.01 -35.28 -17.93
CA ASN A 392 0.77 -35.06 -18.68
C ASN A 392 -0.29 -34.30 -17.88
N SER A 393 -0.44 -33.01 -18.14
CA SER A 393 -1.71 -32.28 -18.06
C SER A 393 -1.55 -30.98 -18.87
N ALA A 394 -2.48 -30.73 -19.80
CA ALA A 394 -2.48 -29.54 -20.63
C ALA A 394 -2.49 -28.28 -19.75
N ASP A 395 -1.36 -27.57 -19.71
CA ASP A 395 -1.21 -26.31 -18.99
C ASP A 395 -1.90 -25.21 -19.81
N PRO A 396 -2.95 -24.55 -19.31
CA PRO A 396 -3.66 -23.49 -20.03
C PRO A 396 -2.75 -22.33 -20.46
N ILE A 397 -1.63 -22.13 -19.77
CA ILE A 397 -0.63 -21.09 -20.10
C ILE A 397 0.14 -21.46 -21.37
N MET A 398 0.47 -22.74 -21.53
CA MET A 398 1.17 -23.26 -22.70
C MET A 398 0.25 -23.20 -23.95
N GLU A 399 -1.03 -23.52 -23.79
CA GLU A 399 -2.03 -23.44 -24.86
C GLU A 399 -2.29 -21.97 -25.27
N MET A 400 -2.30 -21.06 -24.31
CA MET A 400 -2.45 -19.62 -24.57
C MET A 400 -1.18 -19.05 -25.26
N ALA A 401 0.01 -19.46 -24.86
CA ALA A 401 1.27 -19.07 -25.48
C ALA A 401 1.37 -19.58 -26.92
N MET A 402 0.98 -20.84 -27.18
CA MET A 402 0.91 -21.43 -28.53
C MET A 402 -0.13 -20.75 -29.42
N THR A 403 -1.27 -20.35 -28.86
CA THR A 403 -2.34 -19.62 -29.59
C THR A 403 -1.88 -18.20 -29.95
N MET A 404 -1.18 -17.51 -29.06
CA MET A 404 -0.59 -16.18 -29.35
C MET A 404 0.51 -16.30 -30.41
N PHE A 405 1.36 -17.33 -30.33
CA PHE A 405 2.44 -17.56 -31.30
C PHE A 405 1.89 -17.85 -32.71
N THR A 406 0.87 -18.72 -32.83
CA THR A 406 0.22 -18.99 -34.12
C THR A 406 -0.48 -17.77 -34.71
N SER A 407 -1.05 -16.91 -33.88
CA SER A 407 -1.70 -15.66 -34.29
C SER A 407 -0.67 -14.64 -34.79
N LEU A 408 0.49 -14.53 -34.13
CA LEU A 408 1.60 -13.66 -34.55
C LEU A 408 2.23 -14.13 -35.87
N MET A 409 2.40 -15.45 -36.05
CA MET A 409 2.92 -16.01 -37.30
C MET A 409 1.95 -15.81 -38.47
N ALA A 410 0.63 -15.94 -38.22
CA ALA A 410 -0.37 -15.64 -39.25
C ALA A 410 -0.37 -14.17 -39.66
N LEU A 411 -0.12 -13.26 -38.73
CA LEU A 411 0.00 -11.83 -39.02
C LEU A 411 1.29 -11.49 -39.79
N ALA A 412 2.42 -12.14 -39.46
CA ALA A 412 3.68 -11.96 -40.16
C ALA A 412 3.59 -12.41 -41.64
N VAL A 413 2.94 -13.56 -41.89
CA VAL A 413 2.69 -14.07 -43.26
C VAL A 413 1.76 -13.13 -44.06
N GLN A 414 0.80 -12.46 -43.40
CA GLN A 414 -0.06 -11.47 -44.08
C GLN A 414 0.67 -10.17 -44.43
N ILE A 415 1.70 -9.79 -43.68
CA ILE A 415 2.54 -8.62 -43.97
C ILE A 415 3.49 -8.92 -45.12
N ASP A 416 4.09 -10.11 -45.16
CA ASP A 416 5.00 -10.53 -46.24
C ASP A 416 4.29 -10.61 -47.60
N ASN A 417 3.07 -11.19 -47.61
CA ASN A 417 2.23 -11.24 -48.83
C ASN A 417 1.75 -9.88 -49.34
N LYS A 418 1.75 -8.82 -48.50
CA LYS A 418 1.41 -7.47 -48.91
C LYS A 418 2.59 -6.67 -49.48
N THR A 419 3.82 -7.10 -49.17
CA THR A 419 5.05 -6.47 -49.67
C THR A 419 5.49 -7.05 -51.03
N GLU A 420 4.96 -8.20 -51.45
CA GLU A 420 5.24 -8.77 -52.78
C GLU A 420 4.26 -8.34 -53.86
N GLU A 421 3.19 -7.60 -53.52
CA GLU A 421 2.19 -7.05 -54.47
C GLU A 421 2.34 -5.53 -54.72
N GLN A 422 3.44 -4.92 -54.35
CA GLN A 422 3.83 -3.54 -54.74
C GLN A 422 5.20 -3.58 -55.49
#